data_efbd002352f022ad86a09c5503f36ccd
#
_entry.id   efbd002352f022ad86a09c5503f36ccd
#
_cell.length_a   1.000
_cell.length_b   1.000
_cell.length_c   1.000
_cell.angle_alpha   90.00
_cell.angle_beta   90.00
_cell.angle_gamma   90.00
#
_symmetry.space_group_name_H-M   'P 1'
#
loop_
_entity.id
_entity.type
_entity.pdbx_description
1 polymer ?
#
loop_
_entity_poly.entity_id
_entity_poly.type
_entity_poly.pdbx_seq_one_letter_code
_entity_poly.pdbx_strand_id
1 'polypeptide(L)'
;MSQSLDAHQRPPIHLRNVYKKFQKLRGHGLESDSALIDLTRPASANQLHVKRSLDSSTTQPLFQNFLGTDAEQSTAPVASVPVYEHPSMPGLHVIPSLFPPDVQKLLLSRLIHRDLSDQAHKTNVHMHYEVPYPSGHSFFSIAPSSEPVFLPKDLSVHKPLSINQFLGRKLRWVTLGGQYDWTEKVYPSTPPPPFPPDTGELLQGLFPDMKAEAAIVNFYTPGDTLSMHRDVSEECERGLVSISIGCDGIFVIGRNDESETDSSQVLAFRLRSGDAVYMSGESRFAWHGVPQVIPDTCPKWLKDWPARPADEEAEELSPRYEQWRGWMQTKRINVNVRQMRE
;
A
#
# COMPACT_ATOMS: atom_id res chain seq x y z
N MET A 1 -7.59 11.75 -28.86
CA MET A 1 -8.81 11.31 -28.12
C MET A 1 -8.40 10.09 -27.32
N SER A 2 -8.21 10.20 -26.00
CA SER A 2 -7.92 9.04 -25.18
C SER A 2 -9.17 8.14 -25.23
N GLN A 3 -8.99 6.88 -25.62
CA GLN A 3 -10.06 5.88 -25.46
C GLN A 3 -10.39 5.85 -23.96
N SER A 4 -11.65 6.14 -23.62
CA SER A 4 -12.13 6.00 -22.26
C SER A 4 -11.98 4.53 -21.85
N LEU A 5 -11.01 4.25 -21.00
CA LEU A 5 -10.75 2.90 -20.49
C LEU A 5 -11.88 2.49 -19.56
N ASP A 6 -12.43 1.28 -19.76
CA ASP A 6 -13.54 0.77 -18.94
C ASP A 6 -13.01 0.13 -17.65
N ALA A 7 -13.43 0.68 -16.50
CA ALA A 7 -13.13 0.14 -15.16
C ALA A 7 -13.74 -1.26 -14.90
N HIS A 8 -14.73 -1.67 -15.69
CA HIS A 8 -15.38 -2.98 -15.59
C HIS A 8 -14.80 -4.03 -16.54
N GLN A 9 -13.88 -3.64 -17.42
CA GLN A 9 -13.24 -4.57 -18.32
C GLN A 9 -12.54 -5.71 -17.55
N ARG A 10 -12.60 -6.93 -18.10
CA ARG A 10 -11.88 -8.07 -17.52
C ARG A 10 -10.44 -8.11 -18.06
N PRO A 11 -9.48 -8.48 -17.22
CA PRO A 11 -8.10 -8.62 -17.67
C PRO A 11 -7.98 -9.74 -18.73
N PRO A 12 -7.09 -9.58 -19.72
CA PRO A 12 -6.77 -10.59 -20.72
C PRO A 12 -6.38 -11.94 -20.12
N ILE A 13 -6.56 -13.01 -20.88
CA ILE A 13 -6.36 -14.38 -20.39
C ILE A 13 -4.88 -14.64 -20.00
N HIS A 14 -3.92 -14.13 -20.76
CA HIS A 14 -2.50 -14.32 -20.47
C HIS A 14 -2.10 -13.65 -19.14
N LEU A 15 -2.59 -12.43 -18.85
CA LEU A 15 -2.38 -11.74 -17.58
C LEU A 15 -2.98 -12.56 -16.41
N ARG A 16 -4.19 -13.07 -16.58
CA ARG A 16 -4.85 -13.92 -15.58
C ARG A 16 -4.09 -15.22 -15.34
N ASN A 17 -3.47 -15.79 -16.35
CA ASN A 17 -2.69 -17.02 -16.22
C ASN A 17 -1.41 -16.78 -15.41
N VAL A 18 -0.67 -15.70 -15.66
CA VAL A 18 0.51 -15.32 -14.86
C VAL A 18 0.09 -15.01 -13.42
N TYR A 19 -0.98 -14.24 -13.22
CA TYR A 19 -1.52 -13.95 -11.90
C TYR A 19 -1.85 -15.25 -11.14
N LYS A 20 -2.57 -16.19 -11.75
CA LYS A 20 -2.93 -17.48 -11.15
C LYS A 20 -1.71 -18.35 -10.88
N LYS A 21 -0.68 -18.31 -11.72
CA LYS A 21 0.59 -18.98 -11.47
C LYS A 21 1.16 -18.49 -10.13
N PHE A 22 1.37 -17.18 -9.98
CA PHE A 22 1.92 -16.60 -8.75
C PHE A 22 0.98 -16.71 -7.54
N GLN A 23 -0.33 -16.80 -7.75
CA GLN A 23 -1.28 -17.07 -6.68
C GLN A 23 -1.12 -18.47 -6.06
N LYS A 24 -0.60 -19.43 -6.82
CA LYS A 24 -0.46 -20.84 -6.39
C LYS A 24 0.94 -21.19 -5.90
N LEU A 25 1.97 -20.53 -6.42
CA LEU A 25 3.37 -20.81 -6.04
C LEU A 25 3.63 -20.53 -4.57
N ARG A 26 4.40 -21.40 -3.90
CA ARG A 26 4.77 -21.26 -2.48
C ARG A 26 6.20 -21.74 -2.25
N GLY A 27 6.82 -21.24 -1.16
CA GLY A 27 8.12 -21.69 -0.68
C GLY A 27 9.17 -21.74 -1.79
N HIS A 28 9.90 -22.85 -1.88
CA HIS A 28 10.97 -23.03 -2.85
C HIS A 28 10.53 -22.82 -4.32
N GLY A 29 9.30 -23.23 -4.67
CA GLY A 29 8.79 -23.03 -6.04
C GLY A 29 8.63 -21.55 -6.40
N LEU A 30 8.24 -20.72 -5.45
CA LEU A 30 8.19 -19.26 -5.63
C LEU A 30 9.61 -18.68 -5.66
N GLU A 31 10.45 -19.13 -4.74
CA GLU A 31 11.83 -18.64 -4.61
C GLU A 31 12.70 -18.95 -5.83
N SER A 32 12.47 -20.08 -6.50
CA SER A 32 13.27 -20.52 -7.66
C SER A 32 12.68 -20.10 -9.02
N ASP A 33 11.49 -19.47 -9.04
CA ASP A 33 10.87 -19.06 -10.30
C ASP A 33 11.65 -17.92 -10.96
N SER A 34 12.14 -18.15 -12.17
CA SER A 34 12.95 -17.19 -12.92
C SER A 34 12.16 -16.00 -13.46
N ALA A 35 10.83 -16.10 -13.55
CA ALA A 35 9.95 -15.00 -13.94
C ALA A 35 9.62 -14.05 -12.77
N LEU A 36 10.00 -14.41 -11.53
CA LEU A 36 9.87 -13.53 -10.38
C LEU A 36 11.07 -12.59 -10.29
N ILE A 37 10.83 -11.31 -10.51
CA ILE A 37 11.83 -10.25 -10.32
C ILE A 37 11.93 -9.95 -8.82
N ASP A 38 13.08 -10.26 -8.25
CA ASP A 38 13.43 -10.01 -6.85
C ASP A 38 14.74 -9.23 -6.80
N LEU A 39 14.68 -7.94 -6.47
CA LEU A 39 15.83 -7.04 -6.51
C LEU A 39 16.95 -7.38 -5.52
N THR A 40 16.71 -8.31 -4.59
CA THR A 40 17.78 -8.85 -3.74
C THR A 40 18.58 -9.97 -4.43
N ARG A 41 18.16 -10.40 -5.62
CA ARG A 41 18.84 -11.46 -6.40
C ARG A 41 19.58 -10.85 -7.58
N PRO A 42 20.89 -11.16 -7.74
CA PRO A 42 21.69 -10.62 -8.85
C PRO A 42 21.10 -10.91 -10.25
N ALA A 43 20.55 -12.12 -10.45
CA ALA A 43 19.94 -12.51 -11.72
C ALA A 43 18.72 -11.65 -12.10
N SER A 44 17.91 -11.21 -11.12
CA SER A 44 16.77 -10.34 -11.36
C SER A 44 17.18 -8.91 -11.66
N ALA A 45 18.27 -8.42 -11.07
CA ALA A 45 18.80 -7.09 -11.35
C ALA A 45 19.22 -6.93 -12.82
N ASN A 46 19.61 -8.01 -13.51
CA ASN A 46 19.99 -7.98 -14.92
C ASN A 46 18.81 -7.80 -15.87
N GLN A 47 17.57 -7.95 -15.41
CA GLN A 47 16.35 -7.72 -16.20
C GLN A 47 15.92 -6.25 -16.18
N LEU A 48 16.48 -5.47 -15.28
CA LEU A 48 16.14 -4.08 -15.04
C LEU A 48 17.35 -3.20 -15.34
N HIS A 49 17.09 -1.97 -15.74
CA HIS A 49 18.13 -0.94 -15.82
C HIS A 49 17.87 0.16 -14.80
N VAL A 50 18.94 0.75 -14.30
CA VAL A 50 18.84 1.92 -13.44
C VAL A 50 18.52 3.13 -14.30
N LYS A 51 17.31 3.66 -14.19
CA LYS A 51 16.85 4.84 -14.89
C LYS A 51 17.50 6.12 -14.37
N ARG A 52 17.56 6.22 -13.04
CA ARG A 52 18.17 7.31 -12.28
C ARG A 52 18.40 6.86 -10.84
N SER A 53 19.05 7.70 -10.05
CA SER A 53 19.10 7.55 -8.59
C SER A 53 18.36 8.72 -7.94
N LEU A 54 17.76 8.45 -6.80
CA LEU A 54 17.27 9.48 -5.88
C LEU A 54 18.40 9.77 -4.90
N ASP A 55 18.97 10.94 -4.99
CA ASP A 55 20.11 11.33 -4.16
C ASP A 55 19.69 11.58 -2.71
N SER A 56 20.56 11.23 -1.79
CA SER A 56 20.35 11.47 -0.36
C SER A 56 20.14 12.95 -0.04
N SER A 57 20.80 13.86 -0.77
CA SER A 57 20.61 15.30 -0.64
C SER A 57 19.17 15.76 -0.93
N THR A 58 18.42 15.00 -1.72
CA THR A 58 17.02 15.27 -2.02
C THR A 58 16.08 14.54 -1.04
N THR A 59 16.36 13.27 -0.75
CA THR A 59 15.43 12.44 0.05
C THR A 59 15.57 12.70 1.55
N GLN A 60 16.79 12.92 2.06
CA GLN A 60 17.02 13.10 3.48
C GLN A 60 16.30 14.32 4.08
N PRO A 61 16.28 15.53 3.47
CA PRO A 61 15.51 16.65 3.99
C PRO A 61 13.99 16.37 4.04
N LEU A 62 13.46 15.65 3.06
CA LEU A 62 12.04 15.27 3.03
C LEU A 62 11.69 14.31 4.18
N PHE A 63 12.56 13.33 4.44
CA PHE A 63 12.38 12.41 5.56
C PHE A 63 12.54 13.12 6.91
N GLN A 64 13.52 14.00 7.06
CA GLN A 64 13.71 14.79 8.27
C GLN A 64 12.52 15.70 8.55
N ASN A 65 11.99 16.38 7.52
CA ASN A 65 10.79 17.20 7.66
C ASN A 65 9.58 16.36 8.07
N PHE A 66 9.42 15.19 7.46
CA PHE A 66 8.33 14.27 7.82
C PHE A 66 8.46 13.72 9.24
N LEU A 67 9.66 13.38 9.69
CA LEU A 67 9.94 12.89 11.05
C LEU A 67 9.78 13.99 12.11
N GLY A 68 10.05 15.23 11.76
CA GLY A 68 9.97 16.36 12.68
C GLY A 68 10.97 16.22 13.84
N THR A 69 10.51 16.34 15.09
CA THR A 69 11.35 16.18 16.29
C THR A 69 11.94 14.77 16.44
N ASP A 70 11.31 13.77 15.86
CA ASP A 70 11.81 12.39 15.90
C ASP A 70 13.02 12.18 14.98
N ALA A 71 13.36 13.17 14.13
CA ALA A 71 14.51 13.13 13.24
C ALA A 71 15.86 13.06 13.98
N GLU A 72 15.95 13.59 15.19
CA GLU A 72 17.19 13.57 15.99
C GLU A 72 17.58 12.15 16.42
N GLN A 73 16.62 11.21 16.47
CA GLN A 73 16.84 9.81 16.80
C GLN A 73 17.17 8.96 15.57
N SER A 74 16.93 9.48 14.38
CA SER A 74 17.23 8.78 13.11
C SER A 74 18.69 9.04 12.71
N THR A 75 19.58 8.13 13.07
CA THR A 75 21.05 8.31 12.91
C THR A 75 21.64 7.75 11.61
N ALA A 76 20.87 7.03 10.81
CA ALA A 76 21.39 6.43 9.60
C ALA A 76 21.36 7.41 8.42
N PRO A 77 22.49 7.71 7.78
CA PRO A 77 22.49 8.47 6.53
C PRO A 77 21.70 7.68 5.48
N VAL A 78 20.74 8.34 4.86
CA VAL A 78 19.99 7.75 3.75
C VAL A 78 20.93 7.65 2.54
N ALA A 79 21.20 6.43 2.08
CA ALA A 79 21.98 6.23 0.87
C ALA A 79 21.19 6.69 -0.37
N SER A 80 21.90 6.97 -1.46
CA SER A 80 21.26 7.16 -2.76
C SER A 80 20.51 5.90 -3.17
N VAL A 81 19.25 6.04 -3.59
CA VAL A 81 18.35 4.91 -3.90
C VAL A 81 18.17 4.80 -5.41
N PRO A 82 18.51 3.64 -6.03
CA PRO A 82 18.30 3.43 -7.46
C PRO A 82 16.82 3.33 -7.80
N VAL A 83 16.45 3.94 -8.92
CA VAL A 83 15.13 3.82 -9.56
C VAL A 83 15.29 2.89 -10.74
N TYR A 84 14.68 1.72 -10.65
CA TYR A 84 14.73 0.71 -11.69
C TYR A 84 13.54 0.82 -12.65
N GLU A 85 13.81 0.55 -13.93
CA GLU A 85 12.79 0.44 -14.98
C GLU A 85 13.02 -0.85 -15.79
N HIS A 86 11.93 -1.49 -16.24
CA HIS A 86 12.01 -2.66 -17.12
C HIS A 86 11.79 -2.22 -18.57
N PRO A 87 12.60 -2.69 -19.56
CA PRO A 87 12.49 -2.26 -20.96
C PRO A 87 11.10 -2.50 -21.57
N SER A 88 10.41 -3.57 -21.20
CA SER A 88 9.05 -3.86 -21.73
C SER A 88 7.93 -3.09 -21.03
N MET A 89 8.23 -2.29 -19.99
CA MET A 89 7.22 -1.54 -19.22
C MET A 89 7.70 -0.10 -18.95
N PRO A 90 7.83 0.74 -19.97
CA PRO A 90 8.26 2.12 -19.80
C PRO A 90 7.33 2.88 -18.85
N GLY A 91 7.93 3.69 -17.98
CA GLY A 91 7.20 4.46 -16.97
C GLY A 91 6.88 3.69 -15.69
N LEU A 92 7.15 2.38 -15.64
CA LEU A 92 7.12 1.61 -14.38
C LEU A 92 8.44 1.75 -13.65
N HIS A 93 8.45 2.50 -12.57
CA HIS A 93 9.64 2.64 -11.74
C HIS A 93 9.48 1.80 -10.46
N VAL A 94 10.46 0.96 -10.18
CA VAL A 94 10.55 0.18 -8.93
C VAL A 94 11.72 0.73 -8.12
N ILE A 95 11.43 1.14 -6.89
CA ILE A 95 12.35 1.86 -6.02
C ILE A 95 12.48 1.06 -4.71
N PRO A 96 13.47 0.16 -4.62
CA PRO A 96 13.63 -0.70 -3.45
C PRO A 96 14.09 0.11 -2.24
N SER A 97 13.54 -0.21 -1.07
CA SER A 97 13.91 0.38 0.22
C SER A 97 13.93 1.91 0.23
N LEU A 98 13.01 2.54 -0.54
CA LEU A 98 12.92 4.00 -0.60
C LEU A 98 12.64 4.60 0.78
N PHE A 99 11.76 3.97 1.55
CA PHE A 99 11.36 4.48 2.87
C PHE A 99 12.17 3.80 3.97
N PRO A 100 13.00 4.57 4.74
CA PRO A 100 13.71 4.04 5.90
C PRO A 100 12.75 3.54 7.00
N PRO A 101 13.21 2.66 7.90
CA PRO A 101 12.38 2.08 8.96
C PRO A 101 11.61 3.10 9.81
N ASP A 102 12.25 4.20 10.20
CA ASP A 102 11.63 5.23 11.05
C ASP A 102 10.52 5.98 10.32
N VAL A 103 10.76 6.31 9.05
CA VAL A 103 9.73 6.90 8.17
C VAL A 103 8.56 5.94 7.97
N GLN A 104 8.82 4.64 7.79
CA GLN A 104 7.77 3.63 7.69
C GLN A 104 6.95 3.52 8.98
N LYS A 105 7.61 3.50 10.15
CA LYS A 105 6.93 3.46 11.47
C LYS A 105 6.03 4.68 11.65
N LEU A 106 6.54 5.88 11.38
CA LEU A 106 5.76 7.10 11.54
C LEU A 106 4.61 7.19 10.53
N LEU A 107 4.86 6.85 9.25
CA LEU A 107 3.82 6.80 8.22
C LEU A 107 2.70 5.83 8.63
N LEU A 108 3.07 4.62 9.05
CA LEU A 108 2.13 3.62 9.54
C LEU A 108 1.33 4.14 10.75
N SER A 109 2.01 4.78 11.71
CA SER A 109 1.37 5.38 12.88
C SER A 109 0.33 6.44 12.51
N ARG A 110 0.67 7.36 11.61
CA ARG A 110 -0.24 8.39 11.11
C ARG A 110 -1.43 7.78 10.38
N LEU A 111 -1.19 6.87 9.44
CA LEU A 111 -2.24 6.19 8.68
C LEU A 111 -3.23 5.44 9.58
N ILE A 112 -2.74 4.77 10.63
CA ILE A 112 -3.55 3.85 11.41
C ILE A 112 -4.14 4.52 12.66
N HIS A 113 -3.37 5.32 13.37
CA HIS A 113 -3.86 5.93 14.62
C HIS A 113 -4.58 7.25 14.39
N ARG A 114 -4.20 8.01 13.37
CA ARG A 114 -4.83 9.28 13.02
C ARG A 114 -5.87 9.13 11.93
N ASP A 115 -5.42 8.72 10.73
CA ASP A 115 -6.22 8.83 9.51
C ASP A 115 -7.33 7.79 9.44
N LEU A 116 -7.07 6.53 9.84
CA LEU A 116 -8.10 5.50 9.95
C LEU A 116 -9.18 5.85 11.00
N SER A 117 -8.79 6.61 12.03
CA SER A 117 -9.68 7.02 13.12
C SER A 117 -10.42 8.34 12.83
N ASP A 118 -10.18 8.97 11.68
CA ASP A 118 -10.92 10.13 11.22
C ASP A 118 -12.22 9.69 10.49
N GLN A 119 -13.37 10.19 10.94
CA GLN A 119 -14.69 9.87 10.37
C GLN A 119 -14.87 10.33 8.92
N ALA A 120 -14.06 11.28 8.47
CA ALA A 120 -14.07 11.75 7.09
C ALA A 120 -13.55 10.68 6.12
N HIS A 121 -12.71 9.78 6.58
CA HIS A 121 -12.12 8.71 5.79
C HIS A 121 -12.95 7.43 5.87
N LYS A 122 -13.48 7.00 4.73
CA LYS A 122 -14.32 5.81 4.68
C LYS A 122 -13.51 4.52 4.54
N THR A 123 -14.01 3.47 5.16
CA THR A 123 -13.49 2.11 5.02
C THR A 123 -14.52 1.21 4.33
N ASN A 124 -14.09 0.04 3.88
CA ASN A 124 -14.99 -0.99 3.35
C ASN A 124 -16.10 -1.40 4.35
N VAL A 125 -15.85 -1.22 5.65
CA VAL A 125 -16.81 -1.63 6.70
C VAL A 125 -18.01 -0.70 6.77
N HIS A 126 -17.85 0.58 6.40
CA HIS A 126 -18.96 1.56 6.36
C HIS A 126 -20.12 1.15 5.44
N MET A 127 -19.87 0.28 4.48
CA MET A 127 -20.94 -0.20 3.60
C MET A 127 -22.01 -0.97 4.38
N HIS A 128 -21.63 -1.68 5.45
CA HIS A 128 -22.48 -2.65 6.13
C HIS A 128 -22.62 -2.41 7.64
N TYR A 129 -21.79 -1.56 8.23
CA TYR A 129 -21.73 -1.36 9.68
C TYR A 129 -21.73 0.11 10.06
N GLU A 130 -22.31 0.41 11.23
CA GLU A 130 -22.03 1.63 11.97
C GLU A 130 -20.64 1.52 12.58
N VAL A 131 -19.76 2.48 12.29
CA VAL A 131 -18.38 2.46 12.75
C VAL A 131 -18.27 3.30 14.03
N PRO A 132 -17.93 2.67 15.17
CA PRO A 132 -17.80 3.35 16.45
C PRO A 132 -16.43 4.01 16.56
N TYR A 133 -16.31 5.25 16.18
CA TYR A 133 -15.05 5.98 16.30
C TYR A 133 -14.69 6.24 17.76
N PRO A 134 -13.51 5.79 18.23
CA PRO A 134 -13.06 6.07 19.59
C PRO A 134 -12.76 7.56 19.76
N SER A 135 -13.39 8.21 20.73
CA SER A 135 -13.21 9.64 20.99
C SER A 135 -11.73 9.96 21.30
N GLY A 136 -11.09 10.73 20.42
CA GLY A 136 -9.69 11.19 20.58
C GLY A 136 -8.63 10.11 20.57
N HIS A 137 -8.95 8.88 20.17
CA HIS A 137 -8.07 7.74 20.23
C HIS A 137 -8.19 6.83 19.02
N SER A 138 -7.10 6.15 18.72
CA SER A 138 -7.03 5.09 17.72
C SER A 138 -7.95 3.90 18.05
N PHE A 139 -8.40 3.17 17.02
CA PHE A 139 -9.10 1.90 17.19
C PHE A 139 -8.32 0.88 18.03
N PHE A 140 -7.00 0.97 18.08
CA PHE A 140 -6.14 0.15 18.93
C PHE A 140 -6.26 0.47 20.44
N SER A 141 -6.94 1.55 20.80
CA SER A 141 -7.26 1.84 22.20
C SER A 141 -8.37 0.93 22.77
N ILE A 142 -9.12 0.26 21.90
CA ILE A 142 -10.14 -0.71 22.27
C ILE A 142 -9.48 -2.07 22.47
N ALA A 143 -9.73 -2.72 23.61
CA ALA A 143 -9.16 -4.03 23.91
C ALA A 143 -9.62 -5.11 22.92
N PRO A 144 -8.73 -6.02 22.45
CA PRO A 144 -9.11 -7.11 21.53
C PRO A 144 -10.24 -8.00 22.06
N SER A 145 -10.34 -8.12 23.39
CA SER A 145 -11.36 -8.90 24.11
C SER A 145 -12.66 -8.16 24.35
N SER A 146 -12.78 -6.88 23.93
CA SER A 146 -14.01 -6.11 24.14
C SER A 146 -15.20 -6.73 23.40
N GLU A 147 -16.39 -6.53 23.97
CA GLU A 147 -17.65 -6.89 23.31
C GLU A 147 -17.75 -6.27 21.90
N PRO A 148 -18.51 -6.89 21.00
CA PRO A 148 -18.73 -6.35 19.67
C PRO A 148 -19.28 -4.91 19.69
N VAL A 149 -18.59 -4.02 19.02
CA VAL A 149 -18.92 -2.58 18.99
C VAL A 149 -19.37 -2.08 17.61
N PHE A 150 -19.09 -2.84 16.55
CA PHE A 150 -19.55 -2.51 15.20
C PHE A 150 -20.92 -3.15 14.98
N LEU A 151 -21.98 -2.33 15.02
CA LEU A 151 -23.33 -2.80 14.80
C LEU A 151 -23.63 -2.86 13.29
N PRO A 152 -24.19 -3.95 12.78
CA PRO A 152 -24.55 -4.03 11.37
C PRO A 152 -25.76 -3.12 11.09
N LYS A 153 -25.78 -2.51 9.90
CA LYS A 153 -26.92 -1.74 9.39
C LYS A 153 -28.13 -2.65 9.10
N ASP A 154 -27.86 -3.91 8.79
CA ASP A 154 -28.88 -4.95 8.59
C ASP A 154 -28.51 -6.21 9.41
N LEU A 155 -29.23 -6.41 10.49
CA LEU A 155 -29.07 -7.56 11.39
C LEU A 155 -29.51 -8.91 10.75
N SER A 156 -30.29 -8.87 9.69
CA SER A 156 -30.73 -10.09 8.98
C SER A 156 -29.59 -10.65 8.09
N VAL A 157 -28.63 -9.79 7.68
CA VAL A 157 -27.54 -10.14 6.79
C VAL A 157 -26.22 -10.28 7.53
N HIS A 158 -25.97 -9.41 8.50
CA HIS A 158 -24.66 -9.30 9.17
C HIS A 158 -24.81 -9.44 10.70
N LYS A 159 -23.77 -10.02 11.32
CA LYS A 159 -23.63 -10.07 12.78
C LYS A 159 -22.74 -8.91 13.27
N PRO A 160 -22.94 -8.46 14.52
CA PRO A 160 -22.00 -7.49 15.13
C PRO A 160 -20.54 -7.96 15.06
N LEU A 161 -19.60 -7.01 14.87
CA LEU A 161 -18.17 -7.30 14.80
C LEU A 161 -17.46 -6.79 16.06
N SER A 162 -16.54 -7.59 16.56
CA SER A 162 -15.56 -7.14 17.55
C SER A 162 -14.47 -6.32 16.89
N ILE A 163 -13.77 -5.52 17.71
CA ILE A 163 -12.59 -4.77 17.25
C ILE A 163 -11.50 -5.71 16.71
N ASN A 164 -11.34 -6.88 17.32
CA ASN A 164 -10.39 -7.89 16.85
C ASN A 164 -10.75 -8.43 15.45
N GLN A 165 -12.03 -8.66 15.19
CA GLN A 165 -12.49 -9.05 13.85
C GLN A 165 -12.29 -7.92 12.83
N PHE A 166 -12.56 -6.66 13.22
CA PHE A 166 -12.35 -5.49 12.38
C PHE A 166 -10.89 -5.36 11.98
N LEU A 167 -9.98 -5.14 12.93
CA LEU A 167 -8.55 -4.92 12.68
C LEU A 167 -7.84 -6.20 12.17
N GLY A 168 -8.34 -7.37 12.55
CA GLY A 168 -7.77 -8.65 12.16
C GLY A 168 -8.03 -9.04 10.72
N ARG A 169 -9.28 -8.91 10.24
CA ARG A 169 -9.69 -9.48 8.94
C ARG A 169 -10.69 -8.66 8.14
N LYS A 170 -11.52 -7.81 8.77
CA LYS A 170 -12.63 -7.15 8.08
C LYS A 170 -12.25 -5.80 7.49
N LEU A 171 -11.27 -5.13 8.07
CA LEU A 171 -10.68 -3.94 7.47
C LEU A 171 -9.85 -4.35 6.26
N ARG A 172 -10.29 -3.95 5.06
CA ARG A 172 -9.66 -4.25 3.78
C ARG A 172 -9.03 -3.04 3.15
N TRP A 173 -9.65 -1.89 3.34
CA TRP A 173 -9.15 -0.62 2.85
C TRP A 173 -9.73 0.55 3.65
N VAL A 174 -9.01 1.67 3.60
CA VAL A 174 -9.47 3.02 3.97
C VAL A 174 -9.08 3.99 2.85
N THR A 175 -9.94 4.96 2.57
CA THR A 175 -9.67 6.03 1.60
C THR A 175 -9.23 7.30 2.34
N LEU A 176 -8.22 8.00 1.82
CA LEU A 176 -7.76 9.29 2.32
C LEU A 176 -7.95 10.35 1.23
N GLY A 177 -8.33 11.56 1.61
CA GLY A 177 -8.65 12.59 0.62
C GLY A 177 -9.86 12.19 -0.23
N GLY A 178 -9.65 11.98 -1.53
CA GLY A 178 -10.70 11.50 -2.42
C GLY A 178 -11.36 10.22 -1.94
N GLN A 179 -12.69 10.22 -1.86
CA GLN A 179 -13.48 9.10 -1.36
C GLN A 179 -14.04 8.30 -2.55
N TYR A 180 -13.36 7.19 -2.89
CA TYR A 180 -13.74 6.35 -4.02
C TYR A 180 -15.04 5.59 -3.75
N ASP A 181 -15.98 5.68 -4.69
CA ASP A 181 -17.20 4.86 -4.69
C ASP A 181 -16.95 3.53 -5.40
N TRP A 182 -16.92 2.46 -4.63
CA TRP A 182 -16.63 1.11 -5.14
C TRP A 182 -17.78 0.51 -5.93
N THR A 183 -19.01 1.01 -5.77
CA THR A 183 -20.20 0.54 -6.49
C THR A 183 -20.22 1.14 -7.89
N GLU A 184 -20.10 2.47 -7.95
CA GLU A 184 -20.13 3.20 -9.21
C GLU A 184 -18.76 3.27 -9.90
N LYS A 185 -17.68 2.92 -9.19
CA LYS A 185 -16.27 2.98 -9.62
C LYS A 185 -15.83 4.37 -10.10
N VAL A 186 -16.22 5.38 -9.34
CA VAL A 186 -15.90 6.79 -9.60
C VAL A 186 -15.52 7.51 -8.32
N TYR A 187 -14.89 8.68 -8.48
CA TYR A 187 -14.79 9.65 -7.40
C TYR A 187 -16.00 10.59 -7.46
N PRO A 188 -16.77 10.75 -6.35
CA PRO A 188 -17.91 11.66 -6.32
C PRO A 188 -17.51 13.10 -6.63
N SER A 189 -18.44 13.86 -7.21
CA SER A 189 -18.25 15.29 -7.49
C SER A 189 -18.25 16.18 -6.25
N THR A 190 -18.71 15.66 -5.10
CA THR A 190 -18.66 16.37 -3.81
C THR A 190 -17.21 16.61 -3.40
N PRO A 191 -16.87 17.80 -2.84
CA PRO A 191 -15.55 18.07 -2.35
C PRO A 191 -15.08 16.98 -1.35
N PRO A 192 -13.92 16.35 -1.58
CA PRO A 192 -13.41 15.37 -0.66
C PRO A 192 -12.87 16.02 0.61
N PRO A 193 -12.74 15.28 1.72
CA PRO A 193 -11.95 15.74 2.84
C PRO A 193 -10.50 16.03 2.41
N PRO A 194 -9.78 16.93 3.11
CA PRO A 194 -8.39 17.21 2.81
C PRO A 194 -7.55 15.94 2.87
N PHE A 195 -6.63 15.78 1.92
CA PHE A 195 -5.60 14.75 2.03
C PHE A 195 -4.64 15.12 3.19
N PRO A 196 -4.16 14.14 3.99
CA PRO A 196 -3.25 14.42 5.10
C PRO A 196 -2.01 15.20 4.64
N PRO A 197 -1.81 16.47 5.09
CA PRO A 197 -0.86 17.38 4.48
C PRO A 197 0.59 16.91 4.61
N ASP A 198 0.98 16.38 5.76
CA ASP A 198 2.31 15.86 6.03
C ASP A 198 2.70 14.67 5.13
N THR A 199 1.76 13.74 4.96
CA THR A 199 1.93 12.62 4.01
C THR A 199 1.95 13.13 2.58
N GLY A 200 1.11 14.11 2.26
CA GLY A 200 1.08 14.75 0.94
C GLY A 200 2.41 15.44 0.60
N GLU A 201 2.95 16.24 1.51
CA GLU A 201 4.24 16.94 1.33
C GLU A 201 5.39 15.96 1.12
N LEU A 202 5.46 14.89 1.93
CA LEU A 202 6.47 13.85 1.76
C LEU A 202 6.40 13.24 0.36
N LEU A 203 5.21 12.83 -0.07
CA LEU A 203 5.04 12.13 -1.33
C LEU A 203 5.22 13.03 -2.55
N GLN A 204 4.73 14.26 -2.50
CA GLN A 204 4.93 15.24 -3.58
C GLN A 204 6.41 15.65 -3.69
N GLY A 205 7.14 15.71 -2.57
CA GLY A 205 8.58 15.94 -2.59
C GLY A 205 9.37 14.80 -3.24
N LEU A 206 8.97 13.55 -3.02
CA LEU A 206 9.60 12.37 -3.62
C LEU A 206 9.15 12.14 -5.08
N PHE A 207 7.91 12.51 -5.42
CA PHE A 207 7.27 12.31 -6.73
C PHE A 207 6.63 13.62 -7.21
N PRO A 208 7.45 14.60 -7.65
CA PRO A 208 6.98 15.97 -7.94
C PRO A 208 6.04 16.08 -9.13
N ASP A 209 5.95 15.03 -9.97
CA ASP A 209 5.08 15.00 -11.14
C ASP A 209 3.60 14.73 -10.81
N MET A 210 3.25 14.49 -9.54
CA MET A 210 1.88 14.21 -9.11
C MET A 210 1.55 14.95 -7.82
N LYS A 211 0.26 15.25 -7.61
CA LYS A 211 -0.28 15.74 -6.35
C LYS A 211 -0.93 14.61 -5.56
N ALA A 212 -0.74 14.60 -4.26
CA ALA A 212 -1.40 13.66 -3.37
C ALA A 212 -2.81 14.16 -3.03
N GLU A 213 -3.82 13.74 -3.81
CA GLU A 213 -5.21 14.18 -3.63
C GLU A 213 -6.12 13.05 -3.11
N ALA A 214 -5.78 11.80 -3.44
CA ALA A 214 -6.48 10.62 -2.94
C ALA A 214 -5.51 9.49 -2.63
N ALA A 215 -5.85 8.68 -1.64
CA ALA A 215 -5.18 7.40 -1.42
C ALA A 215 -6.19 6.29 -1.08
N ILE A 216 -5.84 5.08 -1.53
CA ILE A 216 -6.44 3.85 -1.04
C ILE A 216 -5.36 3.12 -0.26
N VAL A 217 -5.58 2.97 1.03
CA VAL A 217 -4.69 2.19 1.92
C VAL A 217 -5.29 0.80 2.05
N ASN A 218 -4.65 -0.18 1.46
CA ASN A 218 -5.10 -1.57 1.48
C ASN A 218 -4.45 -2.34 2.63
N PHE A 219 -5.24 -3.20 3.28
CA PHE A 219 -4.85 -4.06 4.38
C PHE A 219 -4.93 -5.52 3.96
N TYR A 220 -3.79 -6.19 3.95
CA TYR A 220 -3.71 -7.60 3.60
C TYR A 220 -3.17 -8.44 4.75
N THR A 221 -3.63 -9.70 4.78
CA THR A 221 -3.02 -10.79 5.54
C THR A 221 -2.61 -11.90 4.57
N PRO A 222 -1.70 -12.83 4.94
CA PRO A 222 -1.42 -14.01 4.12
C PRO A 222 -2.72 -14.74 3.75
N GLY A 223 -2.90 -15.00 2.45
CA GLY A 223 -4.14 -15.53 1.88
C GLY A 223 -5.03 -14.49 1.20
N ASP A 224 -4.85 -13.20 1.51
CA ASP A 224 -5.53 -12.13 0.81
C ASP A 224 -4.90 -11.85 -0.56
N THR A 225 -5.72 -11.38 -1.47
CA THR A 225 -5.32 -11.06 -2.84
C THR A 225 -6.00 -9.77 -3.30
N LEU A 226 -5.40 -9.09 -4.28
CA LEU A 226 -6.05 -8.06 -5.08
C LEU A 226 -6.07 -8.53 -6.52
N SER A 227 -7.26 -8.74 -7.06
CA SER A 227 -7.45 -9.19 -8.45
C SER A 227 -6.83 -8.19 -9.44
N MET A 228 -6.48 -8.68 -10.62
CA MET A 228 -6.01 -7.84 -11.72
C MET A 228 -7.07 -6.80 -12.09
N HIS A 229 -6.68 -5.54 -12.09
CA HIS A 229 -7.52 -4.38 -12.41
C HIS A 229 -6.68 -3.27 -13.03
N ARG A 230 -7.33 -2.20 -13.44
CA ARG A 230 -6.71 -0.94 -13.87
C ARG A 230 -7.28 0.20 -13.04
N ASP A 231 -6.45 1.15 -12.68
CA ASP A 231 -6.85 2.41 -12.04
C ASP A 231 -7.14 3.43 -13.15
N VAL A 232 -8.41 3.59 -13.49
CA VAL A 232 -8.89 4.38 -14.65
C VAL A 232 -10.03 5.34 -14.27
N SER A 233 -10.23 5.58 -12.99
CA SER A 233 -11.35 6.41 -12.49
C SER A 233 -10.94 7.86 -12.21
N GLU A 234 -9.66 8.18 -12.32
CA GLU A 234 -9.14 9.53 -12.19
C GLU A 234 -9.32 10.32 -13.50
N GLU A 235 -9.57 11.63 -13.35
CA GLU A 235 -9.69 12.57 -14.46
C GLU A 235 -8.33 13.13 -14.93
N CYS A 236 -7.24 12.51 -14.47
CA CYS A 236 -5.88 12.93 -14.78
C CYS A 236 -4.98 11.72 -15.09
N GLU A 237 -3.97 11.95 -15.94
CA GLU A 237 -3.02 10.92 -16.38
C GLU A 237 -1.70 10.94 -15.58
N ARG A 238 -1.65 11.72 -14.49
CA ARG A 238 -0.47 11.79 -13.61
C ARG A 238 -0.16 10.43 -12.98
N GLY A 239 1.10 10.24 -12.62
CA GLY A 239 1.55 8.98 -12.07
C GLY A 239 0.86 8.60 -10.76
N LEU A 240 0.91 7.31 -10.44
CA LEU A 240 0.40 6.72 -9.22
C LEU A 240 1.55 6.13 -8.43
N VAL A 241 1.62 6.45 -7.14
CA VAL A 241 2.60 5.91 -6.19
C VAL A 241 1.98 4.78 -5.38
N SER A 242 2.68 3.66 -5.29
CA SER A 242 2.30 2.51 -4.45
C SER A 242 3.43 2.20 -3.46
N ILE A 243 3.16 2.29 -2.16
CA ILE A 243 4.14 2.07 -1.08
C ILE A 243 3.79 0.80 -0.35
N SER A 244 4.80 -0.02 -0.05
CA SER A 244 4.66 -1.30 0.64
C SER A 244 5.21 -1.21 2.06
N ILE A 245 4.44 -1.65 3.07
CA ILE A 245 4.86 -1.71 4.47
C ILE A 245 4.44 -3.07 5.06
N GLY A 246 5.33 -3.73 5.79
CA GLY A 246 5.05 -5.01 6.45
C GLY A 246 5.50 -6.22 5.65
N CYS A 247 4.65 -7.24 5.54
CA CYS A 247 4.97 -8.47 4.81
C CYS A 247 5.19 -8.22 3.31
N ASP A 248 6.05 -9.03 2.70
CA ASP A 248 6.29 -9.02 1.26
C ASP A 248 5.03 -9.37 0.49
N GLY A 249 4.88 -8.80 -0.69
CA GLY A 249 3.82 -9.16 -1.63
C GLY A 249 4.35 -9.42 -3.01
N ILE A 250 3.66 -10.27 -3.76
CA ILE A 250 3.89 -10.40 -5.19
C ILE A 250 3.01 -9.39 -5.90
N PHE A 251 3.62 -8.56 -6.73
CA PHE A 251 2.96 -7.57 -7.57
C PHE A 251 3.09 -8.02 -9.02
N VAL A 252 1.97 -8.23 -9.69
CA VAL A 252 1.91 -8.60 -11.11
C VAL A 252 1.39 -7.41 -11.90
N ILE A 253 2.09 -7.04 -12.98
CA ILE A 253 1.70 -5.95 -13.86
C ILE A 253 1.91 -6.35 -15.32
N GLY A 254 1.01 -5.91 -16.19
CA GLY A 254 1.12 -6.18 -17.62
C GLY A 254 0.26 -5.27 -18.47
N ARG A 255 0.68 -5.06 -19.72
CA ARG A 255 -0.06 -4.27 -20.73
C ARG A 255 -0.91 -5.18 -21.60
N ASN A 256 -1.94 -4.59 -22.17
CA ASN A 256 -2.78 -5.24 -23.17
C ASN A 256 -2.30 -4.78 -24.55
N ASP A 257 -1.31 -5.45 -25.11
CA ASP A 257 -0.98 -5.25 -26.52
C ASP A 257 -1.85 -6.17 -27.38
N GLU A 258 -2.15 -5.75 -28.58
CA GLU A 258 -3.11 -6.39 -29.51
C GLU A 258 -2.77 -7.85 -29.89
N SER A 259 -1.55 -8.30 -29.60
CA SER A 259 -1.17 -9.72 -29.68
C SER A 259 -1.55 -10.43 -28.40
N GLU A 260 -2.75 -10.96 -28.28
CA GLU A 260 -3.34 -11.60 -27.08
C GLU A 260 -2.56 -12.79 -26.48
N THR A 261 -1.41 -13.14 -27.02
CA THR A 261 -0.70 -14.39 -26.68
C THR A 261 0.65 -14.21 -26.01
N ASP A 262 1.23 -12.99 -25.98
CA ASP A 262 2.58 -12.80 -25.49
C ASP A 262 2.63 -12.50 -23.98
N SER A 263 2.98 -13.53 -23.19
CA SER A 263 3.23 -13.39 -21.76
C SER A 263 4.52 -12.64 -21.40
N SER A 264 5.36 -12.31 -22.38
CA SER A 264 6.63 -11.58 -22.17
C SER A 264 6.44 -10.16 -21.66
N GLN A 265 5.23 -9.60 -21.80
CA GLN A 265 4.87 -8.27 -21.32
C GLN A 265 4.24 -8.27 -19.92
N VAL A 266 4.25 -9.41 -19.24
CA VAL A 266 3.73 -9.54 -17.88
C VAL A 266 4.88 -9.72 -16.91
N LEU A 267 5.06 -8.76 -16.03
CA LEU A 267 6.10 -8.75 -15.02
C LEU A 267 5.53 -9.13 -13.66
N ALA A 268 6.32 -9.83 -12.88
CA ALA A 268 6.01 -10.15 -11.50
C ALA A 268 7.15 -9.73 -10.59
N PHE A 269 6.87 -8.89 -9.60
CA PHE A 269 7.86 -8.37 -8.66
C PHE A 269 7.57 -8.87 -7.25
N ARG A 270 8.62 -9.19 -6.50
CA ARG A 270 8.55 -9.30 -5.05
C ARG A 270 8.82 -7.93 -4.45
N LEU A 271 7.79 -7.34 -3.82
CA LEU A 271 7.90 -6.05 -3.15
C LEU A 271 7.97 -6.25 -1.64
N ARG A 272 8.91 -5.56 -1.02
CA ARG A 272 9.21 -5.60 0.42
C ARG A 272 8.77 -4.34 1.15
N SER A 273 8.85 -4.40 2.47
CA SER A 273 8.60 -3.22 3.32
C SER A 273 9.58 -2.09 2.97
N GLY A 274 9.06 -0.90 2.71
CA GLY A 274 9.84 0.27 2.28
C GLY A 274 10.00 0.43 0.77
N ASP A 275 9.62 -0.58 -0.02
CA ASP A 275 9.64 -0.44 -1.48
C ASP A 275 8.52 0.46 -1.97
N ALA A 276 8.82 1.24 -3.00
CA ALA A 276 7.83 2.00 -3.75
C ALA A 276 7.79 1.57 -5.22
N VAL A 277 6.59 1.64 -5.78
CA VAL A 277 6.35 1.52 -7.22
C VAL A 277 5.70 2.82 -7.69
N TYR A 278 6.23 3.40 -8.77
CA TYR A 278 5.62 4.55 -9.42
C TYR A 278 5.21 4.16 -10.84
N MET A 279 3.92 4.23 -11.11
CA MET A 279 3.33 3.92 -12.41
C MET A 279 3.01 5.23 -13.12
N SER A 280 3.67 5.50 -14.24
CA SER A 280 3.49 6.72 -15.05
C SER A 280 3.56 6.40 -16.54
N GLY A 281 3.17 7.36 -17.39
CA GLY A 281 3.19 7.15 -18.83
C GLY A 281 2.45 5.88 -19.26
N GLU A 282 3.12 5.00 -20.01
CA GLU A 282 2.51 3.77 -20.54
C GLU A 282 2.10 2.78 -19.43
N SER A 283 2.80 2.76 -18.30
CA SER A 283 2.47 1.86 -17.19
C SER A 283 1.32 2.37 -16.32
N ARG A 284 0.92 3.65 -16.46
CA ARG A 284 -0.11 4.27 -15.58
C ARG A 284 -1.43 3.50 -15.60
N PHE A 285 -1.83 3.03 -16.75
CA PHE A 285 -3.08 2.30 -16.92
C PHE A 285 -2.89 0.80 -17.20
N ALA A 286 -1.71 0.25 -16.86
CA ALA A 286 -1.43 -1.17 -16.99
C ALA A 286 -2.29 -1.99 -16.01
N TRP A 287 -2.66 -3.19 -16.43
CA TRP A 287 -3.29 -4.18 -15.58
C TRP A 287 -2.35 -4.59 -14.47
N HIS A 288 -2.79 -4.52 -13.22
CA HIS A 288 -1.96 -4.92 -12.10
C HIS A 288 -2.79 -5.57 -10.99
N GLY A 289 -2.11 -6.30 -10.11
CA GLY A 289 -2.75 -6.98 -8.99
C GLY A 289 -1.74 -7.61 -8.04
N VAL A 290 -2.24 -8.09 -6.90
CA VAL A 290 -1.45 -8.75 -5.85
C VAL A 290 -1.97 -10.17 -5.66
N PRO A 291 -1.36 -11.18 -6.31
CA PRO A 291 -1.80 -12.58 -6.21
C PRO A 291 -1.57 -13.18 -4.83
N GLN A 292 -0.59 -12.70 -4.07
CA GLN A 292 -0.34 -13.20 -2.71
C GLN A 292 0.49 -12.25 -1.86
N VAL A 293 0.33 -12.41 -0.55
CA VAL A 293 1.21 -11.88 0.50
C VAL A 293 2.00 -13.05 1.07
N ILE A 294 3.32 -12.88 1.22
CA ILE A 294 4.21 -13.94 1.67
C ILE A 294 4.24 -13.93 3.20
N PRO A 295 3.85 -15.03 3.86
CA PRO A 295 3.87 -15.11 5.31
C PRO A 295 5.30 -15.02 5.87
N ASP A 296 5.41 -14.62 7.13
CA ASP A 296 6.66 -14.59 7.92
C ASP A 296 7.78 -13.67 7.37
N THR A 297 7.43 -12.76 6.45
CA THR A 297 8.37 -11.82 5.83
C THR A 297 8.32 -10.40 6.40
N CYS A 298 7.47 -10.14 7.39
CA CYS A 298 7.45 -8.85 8.06
C CYS A 298 8.82 -8.56 8.70
N PRO A 299 9.41 -7.36 8.49
CA PRO A 299 10.68 -6.98 9.10
C PRO A 299 10.65 -7.12 10.62
N LYS A 300 11.76 -7.60 11.22
CA LYS A 300 11.83 -7.85 12.67
C LYS A 300 11.47 -6.62 13.50
N TRP A 301 11.95 -5.44 13.09
CA TRP A 301 11.72 -4.17 13.76
C TRP A 301 10.27 -3.66 13.68
N LEU A 302 9.43 -4.27 12.81
CA LEU A 302 8.02 -3.89 12.63
C LEU A 302 7.03 -4.92 13.22
N LYS A 303 7.50 -6.13 13.53
CA LYS A 303 6.62 -7.24 13.94
C LYS A 303 5.73 -6.90 15.12
N ASP A 304 6.29 -6.24 16.13
CA ASP A 304 5.59 -5.96 17.39
C ASP A 304 4.68 -4.74 17.35
N TRP A 305 4.77 -3.94 16.26
CA TRP A 305 3.89 -2.78 16.10
C TRP A 305 2.39 -3.20 16.25
N PRO A 306 1.54 -2.39 16.93
CA PRO A 306 1.73 -1.04 17.45
C PRO A 306 2.35 -0.98 18.88
N ALA A 307 2.66 -2.10 19.49
CA ALA A 307 3.42 -2.09 20.74
C ALA A 307 4.86 -1.61 20.49
N ARG A 308 5.46 -0.95 21.45
CA ARG A 308 6.85 -0.51 21.34
C ARG A 308 7.81 -1.68 21.57
N PRO A 309 9.00 -1.65 20.96
CA PRO A 309 10.09 -2.54 21.33
C PRO A 309 10.44 -2.39 22.83
N ALA A 310 10.84 -3.50 23.47
CA ALA A 310 11.15 -3.52 24.89
C ALA A 310 12.39 -2.71 25.28
N ASP A 311 13.20 -2.33 24.29
CA ASP A 311 14.46 -1.59 24.41
C ASP A 311 14.31 -0.08 24.16
N GLU A 312 13.14 0.40 23.76
CA GLU A 312 12.87 1.83 23.68
C GLU A 312 12.37 2.36 25.02
N GLU A 313 13.26 3.04 25.78
CA GLU A 313 12.89 3.83 26.96
C GLU A 313 11.97 4.98 26.55
N ALA A 314 10.72 4.96 26.98
CA ALA A 314 9.81 6.03 26.67
C ALA A 314 8.80 6.31 27.77
N GLU A 315 8.75 7.56 28.15
CA GLU A 315 7.78 8.13 29.06
C GLU A 315 6.32 7.90 28.62
N GLU A 316 5.50 7.44 29.54
CA GLU A 316 4.03 7.49 29.69
C GLU A 316 3.07 6.96 28.60
N LEU A 317 3.45 6.70 27.34
CA LEU A 317 2.49 6.30 26.30
C LEU A 317 2.46 4.79 26.00
N SER A 318 3.32 4.00 26.65
CA SER A 318 3.65 2.63 26.29
C SER A 318 2.60 1.54 26.60
N PRO A 319 1.77 1.57 27.66
CA PRO A 319 0.83 0.48 27.93
C PRO A 319 -0.36 0.40 26.96
N ARG A 320 -0.60 1.47 26.20
CA ARG A 320 -1.88 1.65 25.49
C ARG A 320 -2.15 0.63 24.39
N TYR A 321 -1.11 0.16 23.71
CA TYR A 321 -1.24 -0.74 22.57
C TYR A 321 -0.59 -2.10 22.78
N GLU A 322 -0.11 -2.40 23.98
CA GLU A 322 0.56 -3.66 24.30
C GLU A 322 -0.29 -4.89 23.99
N GLN A 323 -1.58 -4.80 24.23
CA GLN A 323 -2.54 -5.86 23.93
C GLN A 323 -2.68 -6.20 22.42
N TRP A 324 -2.11 -5.35 21.54
CA TRP A 324 -2.06 -5.54 20.10
C TRP A 324 -0.66 -5.92 19.59
N ARG A 325 0.27 -6.24 20.50
CA ARG A 325 1.61 -6.69 20.13
C ARG A 325 1.56 -7.78 19.06
N GLY A 326 2.37 -7.64 18.03
CA GLY A 326 2.42 -8.60 16.96
C GLY A 326 1.37 -8.43 15.86
N TRP A 327 0.53 -7.37 15.90
CA TRP A 327 -0.48 -7.15 14.87
C TRP A 327 0.14 -7.03 13.46
N MET A 328 1.27 -6.33 13.32
CA MET A 328 1.96 -6.19 12.03
C MET A 328 2.66 -7.46 11.56
N GLN A 329 2.92 -8.42 12.42
CA GLN A 329 3.66 -9.65 12.07
C GLN A 329 3.08 -10.37 10.84
N THR A 330 1.77 -10.30 10.67
CA THR A 330 1.05 -10.93 9.56
C THR A 330 0.36 -9.92 8.64
N LYS A 331 0.77 -8.65 8.66
CA LYS A 331 0.13 -7.62 7.84
C LYS A 331 1.03 -7.15 6.71
N ARG A 332 0.40 -6.85 5.60
CA ARG A 332 0.91 -5.99 4.54
C ARG A 332 -0.02 -4.80 4.39
N ILE A 333 0.53 -3.61 4.52
CA ILE A 333 -0.15 -2.36 4.24
C ILE A 333 0.38 -1.84 2.91
N ASN A 334 -0.53 -1.47 2.02
CA ASN A 334 -0.15 -0.92 0.73
C ASN A 334 -0.88 0.41 0.52
N VAL A 335 -0.12 1.48 0.34
CA VAL A 335 -0.63 2.85 0.21
C VAL A 335 -0.53 3.25 -1.25
N ASN A 336 -1.67 3.42 -1.91
CA ASN A 336 -1.75 3.83 -3.31
C ASN A 336 -2.23 5.26 -3.40
N VAL A 337 -1.33 6.17 -3.76
CA VAL A 337 -1.58 7.61 -3.80
C VAL A 337 -1.63 8.11 -5.22
N ARG A 338 -2.57 9.01 -5.50
CA ARG A 338 -2.84 9.51 -6.84
C ARG A 338 -3.35 10.93 -6.85
N GLN A 339 -3.16 11.59 -7.96
CA GLN A 339 -3.84 12.82 -8.32
C GLN A 339 -5.17 12.48 -8.97
N MET A 340 -6.25 13.17 -8.62
CA MET A 340 -7.59 12.92 -9.16
C MET A 340 -7.89 13.79 -10.37
N ARG A 341 -7.42 15.05 -10.36
CA ARG A 341 -7.75 16.07 -11.36
C ARG A 341 -6.50 16.79 -11.86
N GLU A 342 -6.55 17.35 -13.06
CA GLU A 342 -5.46 18.18 -13.62
C GLU A 342 -5.28 19.52 -12.86
#